data_e53124a88823e2f284c81c1f0b81a985
#
_entry.id   e53124a88823e2f284c81c1f0b81a985
#
_cell.length_a   1.000
_cell.length_b   1.000
_cell.length_c   1.000
_cell.angle_alpha   90.00
_cell.angle_beta   90.00
_cell.angle_gamma   90.00
#
_symmetry.space_group_name_H-M   'P 1'
#
loop_
_entity.id
_entity.type
_entity.pdbx_description
1 polymer ?
#
loop_
_entity_poly.entity_id
_entity_poly.type
_entity_poly.pdbx_seq_one_letter_code
_entity_poly.pdbx_strand_id
1 'polypeptide(L)'
;MKEIQDIQSLYNEVREIIASARQNATRSVDFCRVQMYWSIGKRILETEQEGKERAEYGSYLLKNLAKKLEPEYGTGFSYRQLQFCRQFYRMYPIANALR
;
A
#
# COMPACT_ATOMS: atom_id res chain seq x y z
N MET A 1 12.57 -12.30 47.74
CA MET A 1 13.46 -12.37 46.58
C MET A 1 12.82 -13.06 45.39
N LYS A 2 12.10 -14.14 45.64
CA LYS A 2 11.37 -14.84 44.58
C LYS A 2 10.32 -13.94 43.93
N GLU A 3 9.61 -13.13 44.71
CA GLU A 3 8.60 -12.18 44.23
C GLU A 3 9.21 -11.13 43.30
N ILE A 4 10.43 -10.65 43.57
CA ILE A 4 11.11 -9.65 42.76
C ILE A 4 11.51 -10.27 41.40
N GLN A 5 11.96 -11.51 41.39
CA GLN A 5 12.30 -12.21 40.15
C GLN A 5 11.04 -12.47 39.31
N ASP A 6 9.91 -12.80 39.94
CA ASP A 6 8.65 -13.03 39.24
C ASP A 6 8.15 -11.73 38.58
N ILE A 7 8.27 -10.59 39.27
CA ILE A 7 7.89 -9.29 38.73
C ILE A 7 8.81 -8.91 37.55
N GLN A 8 10.10 -9.12 37.69
CA GLN A 8 11.03 -8.78 36.62
C GLN A 8 10.82 -9.64 35.38
N SER A 9 10.57 -10.93 35.57
CA SER A 9 10.28 -11.85 34.49
C SER A 9 9.01 -11.45 33.75
N LEU A 10 7.94 -11.14 34.51
CA LEU A 10 6.68 -10.70 33.94
C LEU A 10 6.85 -9.38 33.19
N TYR A 11 7.61 -8.44 33.74
CA TYR A 11 7.89 -7.17 33.10
C TYR A 11 8.58 -7.38 31.75
N ASN A 12 9.56 -8.24 31.67
CA ASN A 12 10.27 -8.54 30.44
C ASN A 12 9.35 -9.14 29.38
N GLU A 13 8.50 -10.08 29.80
CA GLU A 13 7.52 -10.70 28.88
C GLU A 13 6.53 -9.68 28.34
N VAL A 14 6.02 -8.78 29.20
CA VAL A 14 5.09 -7.74 28.78
C VAL A 14 5.78 -6.79 27.79
N ARG A 15 7.04 -6.45 28.01
CA ARG A 15 7.78 -5.62 27.07
C ARG A 15 7.88 -6.27 25.69
N GLU A 16 8.14 -7.55 25.65
CA GLU A 16 8.21 -8.28 24.38
C GLU A 16 6.86 -8.31 23.66
N ILE A 17 5.78 -8.50 24.41
CA ILE A 17 4.44 -8.46 23.86
C ILE A 17 4.14 -7.10 23.23
N ILE A 18 4.48 -6.03 23.93
CA ILE A 18 4.27 -4.67 23.44
C ILE A 18 5.09 -4.42 22.15
N ALA A 19 6.37 -4.80 22.17
CA ALA A 19 7.24 -4.62 21.02
C ALA A 19 6.73 -5.39 19.79
N SER A 20 6.30 -6.62 19.98
CA SER A 20 5.74 -7.44 18.89
C SER A 20 4.47 -6.84 18.32
N ALA A 21 3.58 -6.35 19.20
CA ALA A 21 2.32 -5.73 18.76
C ALA A 21 2.58 -4.49 17.91
N ARG A 22 3.52 -3.64 18.33
CA ARG A 22 3.89 -2.44 17.57
C ARG A 22 4.48 -2.78 16.22
N GLN A 23 5.35 -3.76 16.16
CA GLN A 23 5.96 -4.22 14.90
C GLN A 23 4.92 -4.78 13.94
N ASN A 24 3.98 -5.57 14.45
CA ASN A 24 2.92 -6.14 13.64
C ASN A 24 1.96 -5.07 13.10
N ALA A 25 1.65 -4.06 13.92
CA ALA A 25 0.82 -2.93 13.49
C ALA A 25 1.48 -2.18 12.32
N THR A 26 2.78 -1.93 12.41
CA THR A 26 3.55 -1.27 11.34
C THR A 26 3.52 -2.09 10.06
N ARG A 27 3.74 -3.39 10.16
CA ARG A 27 3.68 -4.29 9.01
C ARG A 27 2.29 -4.28 8.36
N SER A 28 1.24 -4.26 9.17
CA SER A 28 -0.14 -4.24 8.66
C SER A 28 -0.42 -2.96 7.88
N VAL A 29 0.07 -1.81 8.34
CA VAL A 29 -0.08 -0.54 7.63
C VAL A 29 0.64 -0.58 6.30
N ASP A 30 1.89 -1.08 6.27
CA ASP A 30 2.66 -1.20 5.04
C ASP A 30 2.00 -2.16 4.06
N PHE A 31 1.49 -3.28 4.54
CA PHE A 31 0.78 -4.25 3.71
C PHE A 31 -0.47 -3.65 3.08
N CYS A 32 -1.26 -2.90 3.86
CA CYS A 32 -2.45 -2.23 3.34
C CYS A 32 -2.10 -1.19 2.28
N ARG A 33 -1.00 -0.47 2.47
CA ARG A 33 -0.53 0.52 1.50
C ARG A 33 -0.15 -0.16 0.19
N VAL A 34 0.59 -1.26 0.25
CA VAL A 34 1.00 -2.01 -0.92
C VAL A 34 -0.22 -2.54 -1.67
N GLN A 35 -1.18 -3.11 -0.95
CA GLN A 35 -2.43 -3.59 -1.56
C GLN A 35 -3.22 -2.46 -2.20
N MET A 36 -3.25 -1.30 -1.57
CA MET A 36 -3.94 -0.13 -2.11
C MET A 36 -3.33 0.28 -3.46
N TYR A 37 -2.01 0.40 -3.53
CA TYR A 37 -1.33 0.77 -4.77
C TYR A 37 -1.55 -0.27 -5.86
N TRP A 38 -1.50 -1.54 -5.52
CA TRP A 38 -1.75 -2.63 -6.46
C TRP A 38 -3.18 -2.57 -7.01
N SER A 39 -4.16 -2.36 -6.13
CA SER A 39 -5.58 -2.28 -6.53
C SER A 39 -5.85 -1.08 -7.43
N ILE A 40 -5.23 0.06 -7.13
CA ILE A 40 -5.33 1.26 -7.96
C ILE A 40 -4.75 0.98 -9.35
N GLY A 41 -3.57 0.37 -9.40
CA GLY A 41 -2.94 0.01 -10.66
C GLY A 41 -3.78 -0.93 -11.50
N LYS A 42 -4.41 -1.91 -10.87
CA LYS A 42 -5.32 -2.83 -11.53
C LYS A 42 -6.48 -2.10 -12.20
N ARG A 43 -7.14 -1.21 -11.46
CA ARG A 43 -8.27 -0.46 -11.99
C ARG A 43 -7.87 0.49 -13.12
N ILE A 44 -6.70 1.11 -12.99
CA ILE A 44 -6.18 1.97 -14.04
C ILE A 44 -5.98 1.17 -15.32
N LEU A 45 -5.32 0.02 -15.22
CA LEU A 45 -5.04 -0.81 -16.40
C LEU A 45 -6.32 -1.34 -17.04
N GLU A 46 -7.28 -1.80 -16.25
CA GLU A 46 -8.57 -2.26 -16.75
C GLU A 46 -9.29 -1.15 -17.51
N THR A 47 -9.29 0.06 -16.96
CA THR A 47 -9.94 1.22 -17.59
C THR A 47 -9.24 1.62 -18.89
N GLU A 48 -7.91 1.57 -18.92
CA GLU A 48 -7.14 1.82 -20.15
C GLU A 48 -7.48 0.82 -21.24
N GLN A 49 -7.65 -0.44 -20.89
CA GLN A 49 -7.95 -1.50 -21.84
C GLN A 49 -9.34 -1.31 -22.47
N GLU A 50 -10.28 -0.76 -21.73
CA GLU A 50 -11.60 -0.43 -22.25
C GLU A 50 -11.55 0.67 -23.30
N GLY A 51 -10.56 1.59 -23.20
CA GLY A 51 -10.35 2.69 -24.14
C GLY A 51 -9.18 2.49 -25.09
N LYS A 52 -8.75 1.26 -25.31
CA LYS A 52 -7.49 0.92 -26.00
C LYS A 52 -7.35 1.40 -27.45
N GLU A 53 -8.44 1.81 -28.07
CA GLU A 53 -8.40 2.27 -29.46
C GLU A 53 -7.73 3.64 -29.62
N ARG A 54 -7.44 4.35 -28.53
CA ARG A 54 -6.80 5.65 -28.55
C ARG A 54 -5.40 5.54 -27.94
N ALA A 55 -4.39 5.81 -28.75
CA ALA A 55 -2.99 5.69 -28.32
C ALA A 55 -2.63 6.55 -27.11
N GLU A 56 -3.29 7.71 -26.96
CA GLU A 56 -3.00 8.66 -25.90
C GLU A 56 -3.92 8.52 -24.67
N TYR A 57 -4.84 7.57 -24.71
CA TYR A 57 -5.88 7.46 -23.70
C TYR A 57 -5.31 7.20 -22.30
N GLY A 58 -4.32 6.32 -22.18
CA GLY A 58 -3.73 6.01 -20.89
C GLY A 58 -3.10 7.22 -20.21
N SER A 59 -2.36 8.04 -20.98
CA SER A 59 -1.73 9.24 -20.45
C SER A 59 -2.79 10.26 -20.01
N TYR A 60 -3.80 10.45 -20.84
CA TYR A 60 -4.91 11.35 -20.54
C TYR A 60 -5.65 10.92 -19.29
N LEU A 61 -5.92 9.62 -19.16
CA LEU A 61 -6.63 9.05 -18.01
C LEU A 61 -5.86 9.33 -16.71
N LEU A 62 -4.55 9.04 -16.69
CA LEU A 62 -3.74 9.23 -15.50
C LEU A 62 -3.62 10.69 -15.10
N LYS A 63 -3.42 11.58 -16.07
CA LYS A 63 -3.32 13.03 -15.79
C LYS A 63 -4.60 13.56 -15.18
N ASN A 64 -5.74 13.19 -15.72
CA ASN A 64 -7.03 13.65 -15.20
C ASN A 64 -7.36 13.05 -13.85
N LEU A 65 -7.02 11.78 -13.65
CA LEU A 65 -7.20 11.14 -12.35
C LEU A 65 -6.36 11.83 -11.28
N ALA A 66 -5.10 12.14 -11.59
CA ALA A 66 -4.21 12.86 -10.67
C ALA A 66 -4.78 14.24 -10.32
N LYS A 67 -5.31 14.98 -11.30
CA LYS A 67 -5.91 16.28 -11.05
C LYS A 67 -7.07 16.23 -10.07
N LYS A 68 -7.80 15.13 -10.03
CA LYS A 68 -8.91 14.94 -9.10
C LYS A 68 -8.44 14.46 -7.73
N LEU A 69 -7.42 13.61 -7.68
CA LEU A 69 -6.98 12.98 -6.44
C LEU A 69 -6.02 13.84 -5.62
N GLU A 70 -5.08 14.52 -6.26
CA GLU A 70 -4.07 15.29 -5.54
C GLU A 70 -4.65 16.36 -4.60
N PRO A 71 -5.64 17.18 -5.03
CA PRO A 71 -6.20 18.16 -4.11
C PRO A 71 -6.86 17.55 -2.89
N GLU A 72 -7.37 16.33 -2.99
CA GLU A 72 -8.09 15.66 -1.91
C GLU A 72 -7.17 14.83 -1.03
N TYR A 73 -6.21 14.11 -1.63
CA TYR A 73 -5.40 13.11 -0.92
C TYR A 73 -3.91 13.43 -0.89
N GLY A 74 -3.45 14.45 -1.62
CA GLY A 74 -2.06 14.88 -1.58
C GLY A 74 -1.16 14.26 -2.65
N THR A 75 0.14 14.52 -2.55
CA THR A 75 1.15 14.18 -3.55
C THR A 75 1.36 12.68 -3.73
N GLY A 76 0.91 11.86 -2.79
CA GLY A 76 0.95 10.40 -2.93
C GLY A 76 0.09 9.88 -4.07
N PHE A 77 -0.74 10.73 -4.69
CA PHE A 77 -1.61 10.38 -5.82
C PHE A 77 -1.33 11.25 -7.04
N SER A 78 -0.08 11.67 -7.21
CA SER A 78 0.37 12.41 -8.37
C SER A 78 0.35 11.55 -9.63
N TYR A 79 0.45 12.20 -10.79
CA TYR A 79 0.57 11.50 -12.07
C TYR A 79 1.70 10.46 -12.02
N ARG A 80 2.85 10.85 -11.50
CA ARG A 80 4.01 9.97 -11.37
C ARG A 80 3.71 8.77 -10.48
N GLN A 81 3.04 8.99 -9.36
CA GLN A 81 2.68 7.92 -8.43
C GLN A 81 1.67 6.97 -9.04
N LEU A 82 0.70 7.48 -9.80
CA LEU A 82 -0.27 6.64 -10.49
C LEU A 82 0.37 5.81 -11.59
N GLN A 83 1.35 6.36 -12.30
CA GLN A 83 2.14 5.59 -13.26
C GLN A 83 2.86 4.42 -12.56
N PHE A 84 3.41 4.69 -11.38
CA PHE A 84 4.05 3.65 -10.57
C PHE A 84 3.06 2.56 -10.18
N CYS A 85 1.87 2.92 -9.74
CA CYS A 85 0.83 1.95 -9.37
C CYS A 85 0.48 1.05 -10.56
N ARG A 86 0.31 1.63 -11.75
CA ARG A 86 0.03 0.87 -12.96
C ARG A 86 1.16 -0.10 -13.28
N GLN A 87 2.40 0.37 -13.21
CA GLN A 87 3.57 -0.47 -13.46
C GLN A 87 3.70 -1.59 -12.43
N PHE A 88 3.43 -1.28 -11.18
CA PHE A 88 3.45 -2.25 -10.09
C PHE A 88 2.48 -3.41 -10.37
N TYR A 89 1.25 -3.08 -10.75
CA TYR A 89 0.27 -4.12 -11.09
C TYR A 89 0.73 -4.94 -12.30
N ARG A 90 1.30 -4.29 -13.33
CA ARG A 90 1.80 -5.01 -14.51
C ARG A 90 2.88 -6.02 -14.17
N MET A 91 3.75 -5.67 -13.23
CA MET A 91 4.83 -6.56 -12.81
C MET A 91 4.33 -7.71 -11.93
N TYR A 92 3.28 -7.48 -11.18
CA TYR A 92 2.74 -8.46 -10.22
C TYR A 92 1.23 -8.60 -10.38
N PRO A 93 0.76 -9.16 -11.50
CA PRO A 93 -0.68 -9.21 -11.79
C PRO A 93 -1.48 -10.18 -10.92
N ILE A 94 -0.80 -10.99 -10.14
CA ILE A 94 -1.45 -11.97 -9.25
C ILE A 94 -1.31 -11.50 -7.81
N ALA A 95 -2.44 -11.31 -7.10
CA ALA A 95 -2.46 -10.79 -5.73
C ALA A 95 -1.59 -11.61 -4.76
N ASN A 96 -1.48 -12.92 -4.97
CA ASN A 96 -0.67 -13.80 -4.11
C ASN A 96 0.83 -13.46 -4.17
N ALA A 97 1.29 -12.81 -5.23
CA ALA A 97 2.69 -12.41 -5.34
C ALA A 97 3.08 -11.31 -4.35
N LEU A 98 2.11 -10.68 -3.71
CA LEU A 98 2.35 -9.62 -2.72
C LEU A 98 2.63 -10.15 -1.32
N ARG A 99 2.55 -11.43 -1.11
CA ARG A 99 2.77 -12.06 0.20
C ARG A 99 4.20 -12.50 0.39
#